data_d0e02dd5a3ac30e1531ea61034c2f0a9
#
_entry.id   d0e02dd5a3ac30e1531ea61034c2f0a9
#
_cell.length_a   1.000
_cell.length_b   1.000
_cell.length_c   1.000
_cell.angle_alpha   90.00
_cell.angle_beta   90.00
_cell.angle_gamma   90.00
#
_symmetry.space_group_name_H-M   'P 1'
#
loop_
_entity.id
_entity.type
_entity.pdbx_description
1 polymer ?
#
loop_
_entity_poly.entity_id
_entity_poly.type
_entity_poly.pdbx_seq_one_letter_code
_entity_poly.pdbx_strand_id
1 'polypeptide(L)'
;MKIGLFFGSFNPIHVGHLIIGNYILNNTELDQVWYVISPQNPFKSQSGLLNEYHRLHLVNIAIEGEPGLKVCNIEFGLPKPSYTIDTLTYLEEKYPGVNFAIIMGEDSFTNLDKWKSGSIIKERYELYVYRRNGEAVYKAEDNKVYLVNAPLLNISSSYVREQIKAGKSIRYLVTDPVYNEIMKAGYYR
;
A
#
# COMPACT_ATOMS: atom_id res chain seq x y z
N MET A 1 -14.88 10.98 -9.10
CA MET A 1 -14.21 9.70 -8.79
C MET A 1 -13.26 9.93 -7.64
N LYS A 2 -13.33 9.07 -6.60
CA LYS A 2 -12.49 9.15 -5.40
C LYS A 2 -11.57 7.91 -5.36
N ILE A 3 -10.26 8.10 -5.28
CA ILE A 3 -9.26 7.01 -5.34
C ILE A 3 -8.44 7.00 -4.06
N GLY A 4 -8.39 5.84 -3.39
CA GLY A 4 -7.53 5.61 -2.25
C GLY A 4 -6.13 5.15 -2.69
N LEU A 5 -5.10 5.88 -2.31
CA LEU A 5 -3.71 5.55 -2.60
C LEU A 5 -3.11 4.77 -1.45
N PHE A 6 -2.76 3.53 -1.70
CA PHE A 6 -2.13 2.65 -0.73
C PHE A 6 -0.63 2.53 -1.06
N PHE A 7 0.18 3.35 -0.39
CA PHE A 7 1.62 3.39 -0.60
C PHE A 7 2.33 2.24 0.07
N GLY A 8 3.23 1.58 -0.65
CA GLY A 8 4.01 0.49 -0.10
C GLY A 8 5.16 0.03 -0.97
N SER A 9 6.17 -0.59 -0.35
CA SER A 9 7.22 -1.30 -1.08
C SER A 9 6.70 -2.61 -1.68
N PHE A 10 5.71 -3.25 -1.05
CA PHE A 10 5.14 -4.56 -1.43
C PHE A 10 6.21 -5.57 -1.80
N ASN A 11 7.08 -5.89 -0.84
CA ASN A 11 8.31 -6.65 -1.04
C ASN A 11 8.35 -7.99 -0.26
N PRO A 12 7.50 -9.01 -0.63
CA PRO A 12 6.43 -8.97 -1.63
C PRO A 12 5.09 -8.44 -1.09
N ILE A 13 4.12 -8.29 -1.98
CA ILE A 13 2.71 -8.20 -1.61
C ILE A 13 2.29 -9.49 -0.92
N HIS A 14 1.38 -9.41 0.06
CA HIS A 14 0.86 -10.54 0.79
C HIS A 14 -0.63 -10.38 1.11
N VAL A 15 -1.28 -11.45 1.56
CA VAL A 15 -2.74 -11.45 1.80
C VAL A 15 -3.19 -10.35 2.77
N GLY A 16 -2.36 -9.97 3.73
CA GLY A 16 -2.67 -8.85 4.64
C GLY A 16 -2.86 -7.51 3.91
N HIS A 17 -2.05 -7.22 2.90
CA HIS A 17 -2.23 -6.01 2.07
C HIS A 17 -3.53 -6.08 1.26
N LEU A 18 -3.85 -7.26 0.72
CA LEU A 18 -5.03 -7.46 -0.12
C LEU A 18 -6.32 -7.33 0.71
N ILE A 19 -6.33 -7.90 1.92
CA ILE A 19 -7.46 -7.79 2.86
C ILE A 19 -7.74 -6.32 3.19
N ILE A 20 -6.69 -5.55 3.52
CA ILE A 20 -6.83 -4.12 3.82
C ILE A 20 -7.42 -3.37 2.62
N GLY A 21 -6.81 -3.51 1.43
CA GLY A 21 -7.26 -2.81 0.23
C GLY A 21 -8.68 -3.16 -0.16
N ASN A 22 -9.02 -4.45 -0.16
CA ASN A 22 -10.37 -4.92 -0.47
C ASN A 22 -11.41 -4.49 0.58
N TYR A 23 -11.06 -4.55 1.87
CA TYR A 23 -11.96 -4.09 2.94
C TYR A 23 -12.27 -2.60 2.80
N ILE A 24 -11.27 -1.77 2.58
CA ILE A 24 -11.44 -0.33 2.41
C ILE A 24 -12.29 -0.04 1.17
N LEU A 25 -12.03 -0.70 0.04
CA LEU A 25 -12.82 -0.55 -1.17
C LEU A 25 -14.31 -0.86 -0.94
N ASN A 26 -14.62 -1.92 -0.20
CA ASN A 26 -16.00 -2.39 -0.01
C ASN A 26 -16.75 -1.68 1.14
N ASN A 27 -16.04 -1.00 2.04
CA ASN A 27 -16.65 -0.42 3.26
C ASN A 27 -16.47 1.09 3.37
N THR A 28 -16.01 1.76 2.30
CA THR A 28 -15.85 3.21 2.26
C THR A 28 -16.40 3.79 0.95
N GLU A 29 -16.36 5.11 0.81
CA GLU A 29 -16.83 5.81 -0.41
C GLU A 29 -15.76 5.87 -1.52
N LEU A 30 -14.72 5.06 -1.45
CA LEU A 30 -13.71 5.01 -2.49
C LEU A 30 -14.17 4.21 -3.70
N ASP A 31 -14.06 4.78 -4.88
CA ASP A 31 -14.39 4.10 -6.14
C ASP A 31 -13.31 3.08 -6.53
N GLN A 32 -12.05 3.34 -6.16
CA GLN A 32 -10.90 2.48 -6.44
C GLN A 32 -9.85 2.58 -5.32
N VAL A 33 -9.05 1.52 -5.20
CA VAL A 33 -7.81 1.51 -4.40
C VAL A 33 -6.63 1.25 -5.33
N TRP A 34 -5.66 2.18 -5.32
CA TRP A 34 -4.43 2.05 -6.08
C TRP A 34 -3.26 1.69 -5.19
N TYR A 35 -2.66 0.53 -5.42
CA TYR A 35 -1.40 0.13 -4.79
C TYR A 35 -0.26 0.89 -5.45
N VAL A 36 0.25 1.92 -4.78
CA VAL A 36 1.34 2.76 -5.28
C VAL A 36 2.66 2.13 -4.88
N ILE A 37 3.41 1.63 -5.88
CA ILE A 37 4.68 0.94 -5.64
C ILE A 37 5.78 1.96 -5.40
N SER A 38 6.27 2.04 -4.16
CA SER A 38 7.42 2.90 -3.82
C SER A 38 8.71 2.24 -4.28
N PRO A 39 9.46 2.85 -5.22
CA PRO A 39 10.75 2.30 -5.66
C PRO A 39 11.76 2.32 -4.52
N GLN A 40 11.76 3.40 -3.73
CA GLN A 40 12.64 3.57 -2.57
C GLN A 40 11.92 4.37 -1.49
N ASN A 41 11.58 3.71 -0.38
CA ASN A 41 11.02 4.41 0.78
C ASN A 41 12.15 5.06 1.59
N PRO A 42 12.11 6.38 1.89
CA PRO A 42 13.16 7.08 2.60
C PRO A 42 13.40 6.57 4.04
N PHE A 43 12.40 5.90 4.63
CA PHE A 43 12.46 5.38 6.00
C PHE A 43 12.83 3.90 6.10
N LYS A 44 13.14 3.23 4.97
CA LYS A 44 13.45 1.78 4.95
C LYS A 44 14.81 1.52 4.31
N SER A 45 15.52 0.52 4.87
CA SER A 45 16.74 -0.02 4.24
C SER A 45 16.43 -0.59 2.85
N GLN A 46 17.34 -0.40 1.91
CA GLN A 46 17.27 -0.98 0.57
C GLN A 46 17.74 -2.44 0.53
N SER A 47 18.36 -2.93 1.60
CA SER A 47 18.86 -4.31 1.68
C SER A 47 17.71 -5.31 1.51
N GLY A 48 17.83 -6.19 0.53
CA GLY A 48 16.82 -7.20 0.21
C GLY A 48 15.55 -6.65 -0.49
N LEU A 49 15.61 -5.41 -1.00
CA LEU A 49 14.52 -4.85 -1.81
C LEU A 49 14.61 -5.41 -3.24
N LEU A 50 13.59 -6.15 -3.66
CA LEU A 50 13.46 -6.65 -5.03
C LEU A 50 13.25 -5.45 -5.99
N ASN A 51 13.76 -5.58 -7.21
CA ASN A 51 13.57 -4.56 -8.25
C ASN A 51 12.10 -4.14 -8.36
N GLU A 52 11.86 -2.84 -8.54
CA GLU A 52 10.52 -2.25 -8.54
C GLU A 52 9.58 -2.83 -9.62
N TYR A 53 10.09 -3.21 -10.77
CA TYR A 53 9.30 -3.82 -11.85
C TYR A 53 8.84 -5.24 -11.51
N HIS A 54 9.65 -6.01 -10.79
CA HIS A 54 9.23 -7.32 -10.29
C HIS A 54 8.16 -7.18 -9.20
N ARG A 55 8.30 -6.19 -8.31
CA ARG A 55 7.29 -5.91 -7.27
C ARG A 55 5.98 -5.43 -7.90
N LEU A 56 6.06 -4.58 -8.93
CA LEU A 56 4.91 -4.15 -9.74
C LEU A 56 4.18 -5.36 -10.35
N HIS A 57 4.94 -6.28 -10.94
CA HIS A 57 4.38 -7.50 -11.53
C HIS A 57 3.69 -8.37 -10.47
N LEU A 58 4.32 -8.58 -9.31
CA LEU A 58 3.74 -9.35 -8.21
C LEU A 58 2.43 -8.73 -7.70
N VAL A 59 2.34 -7.40 -7.59
CA VAL A 59 1.10 -6.73 -7.21
C VAL A 59 0.03 -6.89 -8.29
N ASN A 60 0.39 -6.76 -9.56
CA ASN A 60 -0.53 -6.90 -10.69
C ASN A 60 -1.22 -8.28 -10.68
N ILE A 61 -0.44 -9.36 -10.59
CA ILE A 61 -1.00 -10.72 -10.57
C ILE A 61 -1.75 -11.04 -9.27
N ALA A 62 -1.45 -10.30 -8.18
CA ALA A 62 -2.14 -10.48 -6.91
C ALA A 62 -3.57 -9.93 -6.91
N ILE A 63 -3.82 -8.86 -7.68
CA ILE A 63 -5.12 -8.15 -7.74
C ILE A 63 -5.89 -8.47 -9.03
N GLU A 64 -5.40 -9.40 -9.83
CA GLU A 64 -6.06 -9.79 -11.08
C GLU A 64 -7.49 -10.29 -10.79
N GLY A 65 -8.45 -9.80 -11.58
CA GLY A 65 -9.87 -10.12 -11.41
C GLY A 65 -10.66 -9.16 -10.49
N GLU A 66 -10.00 -8.25 -9.79
CA GLU A 66 -10.65 -7.24 -8.93
C GLU A 66 -10.67 -5.85 -9.58
N PRO A 67 -11.76 -5.45 -10.25
CA PRO A 67 -11.76 -4.24 -11.09
C PRO A 67 -11.57 -2.93 -10.31
N GLY A 68 -11.91 -2.91 -9.02
CA GLY A 68 -11.71 -1.76 -8.13
C GLY A 68 -10.31 -1.62 -7.57
N LEU A 69 -9.44 -2.64 -7.71
CA LEU A 69 -8.05 -2.59 -7.30
C LEU A 69 -7.15 -2.34 -8.51
N LYS A 70 -6.21 -1.42 -8.38
CA LYS A 70 -5.26 -1.06 -9.45
C LYS A 70 -3.84 -1.01 -8.90
N VAL A 71 -2.86 -1.22 -9.78
CA VAL A 71 -1.47 -0.96 -9.46
C VAL A 71 -1.03 0.37 -10.08
N CYS A 72 -0.21 1.12 -9.34
CA CYS A 72 0.28 2.43 -9.77
C CYS A 72 1.80 2.48 -9.65
N ASN A 73 2.48 2.73 -10.76
CA ASN A 73 3.93 2.83 -10.87
C ASN A 73 4.42 4.28 -11.04
N ILE A 74 3.58 5.25 -10.68
CA ILE A 74 3.85 6.67 -10.94
C ILE A 74 5.18 7.13 -10.33
N GLU A 75 5.56 6.61 -9.18
CA GLU A 75 6.80 6.96 -8.49
C GLU A 75 8.07 6.48 -9.22
N PHE A 76 7.97 5.59 -10.23
CA PHE A 76 9.14 5.13 -10.99
C PHE A 76 9.74 6.24 -11.85
N GLY A 77 8.93 7.22 -12.25
CA GLY A 77 9.36 8.40 -13.01
C GLY A 77 9.70 9.62 -12.15
N LEU A 78 9.55 9.53 -10.82
CA LEU A 78 9.84 10.63 -9.92
C LEU A 78 11.27 10.52 -9.32
N PRO A 79 11.83 11.64 -8.82
CA PRO A 79 13.11 11.61 -8.11
C PRO A 79 13.09 10.64 -6.92
N LYS A 80 14.20 9.92 -6.71
CA LYS A 80 14.38 9.01 -5.58
C LYS A 80 15.24 9.66 -4.49
N PRO A 81 14.88 9.50 -3.19
CA PRO A 81 13.72 8.78 -2.67
C PRO A 81 12.42 9.50 -2.96
N SER A 82 11.32 8.75 -3.21
CA SER A 82 10.00 9.32 -3.47
C SER A 82 9.31 9.74 -2.17
N TYR A 83 8.65 10.89 -2.19
CA TYR A 83 7.86 11.40 -1.08
C TYR A 83 6.38 11.48 -1.46
N THR A 84 5.52 11.11 -0.54
CA THR A 84 4.07 11.06 -0.78
C THR A 84 3.51 12.38 -1.30
N ILE A 85 3.94 13.52 -0.77
CA ILE A 85 3.44 14.84 -1.22
C ILE A 85 3.80 15.12 -2.69
N ASP A 86 4.99 14.72 -3.14
CA ASP A 86 5.42 14.94 -4.53
C ASP A 86 4.59 14.03 -5.47
N THR A 87 4.31 12.80 -5.04
CA THR A 87 3.47 11.86 -5.77
C THR A 87 2.03 12.37 -5.89
N LEU A 88 1.46 12.91 -4.81
CA LEU A 88 0.13 13.49 -4.80
C LEU A 88 0.03 14.67 -5.77
N THR A 89 0.97 15.61 -5.72
CA THR A 89 1.03 16.77 -6.62
C THR A 89 1.04 16.30 -8.08
N TYR A 90 1.88 15.34 -8.41
CA TYR A 90 1.98 14.82 -9.78
C TYR A 90 0.70 14.10 -10.24
N LEU A 91 0.05 13.36 -9.31
CA LEU A 91 -1.22 12.69 -9.61
C LEU A 91 -2.35 13.69 -9.85
N GLU A 92 -2.44 14.76 -9.06
CA GLU A 92 -3.43 15.84 -9.25
C GLU A 92 -3.28 16.53 -10.60
N GLU A 93 -2.04 16.80 -11.01
CA GLU A 93 -1.75 17.37 -12.33
C GLU A 93 -2.12 16.41 -13.47
N LYS A 94 -1.83 15.13 -13.31
CA LYS A 94 -2.05 14.13 -14.35
C LYS A 94 -3.51 13.70 -14.50
N TYR A 95 -4.27 13.75 -13.41
CA TYR A 95 -5.67 13.31 -13.36
C TYR A 95 -6.58 14.42 -12.80
N PRO A 96 -6.77 15.52 -13.53
CA PRO A 96 -7.62 16.62 -13.07
C PRO A 96 -9.05 16.15 -12.84
N GLY A 97 -9.65 16.55 -11.72
CA GLY A 97 -11.01 16.17 -11.32
C GLY A 97 -11.13 14.82 -10.59
N VAL A 98 -10.01 14.14 -10.31
CA VAL A 98 -9.96 12.98 -9.43
C VAL A 98 -9.64 13.42 -8.01
N ASN A 99 -10.40 12.96 -7.04
CA ASN A 99 -10.12 13.17 -5.62
C ASN A 99 -9.26 12.03 -5.09
N PHE A 100 -8.05 12.34 -4.64
CA PHE A 100 -7.16 11.36 -4.03
C PHE A 100 -7.28 11.38 -2.51
N ALA A 101 -7.31 10.18 -1.93
CA ALA A 101 -7.22 9.93 -0.49
C ALA A 101 -6.03 9.02 -0.21
N ILE A 102 -5.55 8.98 1.02
CA ILE A 102 -4.39 8.17 1.40
C ILE A 102 -4.84 7.05 2.33
N ILE A 103 -4.39 5.83 2.05
CA ILE A 103 -4.57 4.65 2.90
C ILE A 103 -3.26 4.39 3.63
N MET A 104 -3.30 4.36 4.96
CA MET A 104 -2.10 4.12 5.78
C MET A 104 -2.43 3.38 7.07
N GLY A 105 -1.42 2.70 7.65
CA GLY A 105 -1.54 2.13 8.98
C GLY A 105 -1.42 3.19 10.08
N GLU A 106 -1.95 2.88 11.25
CA GLU A 106 -1.93 3.74 12.44
C GLU A 106 -0.49 4.20 12.81
N ASP A 107 0.50 3.30 12.67
CA ASP A 107 1.91 3.64 12.92
C ASP A 107 2.43 4.75 11.97
N SER A 108 2.00 4.73 10.71
CA SER A 108 2.35 5.75 9.72
C SER A 108 1.63 7.07 10.02
N PHE A 109 0.37 7.00 10.40
CA PHE A 109 -0.43 8.16 10.78
C PHE A 109 0.16 8.88 12.01
N THR A 110 0.53 8.13 13.06
CA THR A 110 1.17 8.68 14.27
C THR A 110 2.50 9.38 13.96
N ASN A 111 3.19 8.97 12.90
CA ASN A 111 4.46 9.57 12.48
C ASN A 111 4.32 10.52 11.27
N LEU A 112 3.09 10.88 10.87
CA LEU A 112 2.83 11.70 9.69
C LEU A 112 3.51 13.07 9.76
N ASP A 113 3.61 13.67 10.95
CA ASP A 113 4.29 14.96 11.15
C ASP A 113 5.79 14.94 10.83
N LYS A 114 6.40 13.74 10.79
CA LYS A 114 7.81 13.55 10.38
C LYS A 114 7.98 13.42 8.86
N TRP A 115 6.88 13.32 8.12
CA TRP A 115 6.93 13.20 6.66
C TRP A 115 7.16 14.56 6.02
N LYS A 116 7.76 14.57 4.83
CA LYS A 116 7.86 15.78 4.01
C LYS A 116 6.47 16.36 3.81
N SER A 117 6.25 17.59 4.29
CA SER A 117 4.96 18.27 4.23
C SER A 117 3.79 17.49 4.87
N GLY A 118 4.04 16.76 5.96
CA GLY A 118 3.03 15.94 6.63
C GLY A 118 1.82 16.73 7.12
N SER A 119 2.01 17.96 7.59
CA SER A 119 0.92 18.88 7.97
C SER A 119 0.02 19.23 6.77
N ILE A 120 0.61 19.51 5.62
CA ILE A 120 -0.14 19.78 4.37
C ILE A 120 -0.93 18.55 3.93
N ILE A 121 -0.33 17.36 4.04
CA ILE A 121 -1.03 16.11 3.72
C ILE A 121 -2.25 15.95 4.61
N LYS A 122 -2.11 16.14 5.92
CA LYS A 122 -3.19 16.02 6.90
C LYS A 122 -4.32 17.03 6.66
N GLU A 123 -3.98 18.25 6.27
CA GLU A 123 -4.94 19.32 6.03
C GLU A 123 -5.70 19.13 4.70
N ARG A 124 -5.01 18.70 3.63
CA ARG A 124 -5.58 18.69 2.27
C ARG A 124 -6.28 17.41 1.90
N TYR A 125 -5.82 16.25 2.38
CA TYR A 125 -6.27 14.93 1.90
C TYR A 125 -7.09 14.18 2.96
N GLU A 126 -8.03 13.37 2.49
CA GLU A 126 -8.70 12.38 3.34
C GLU A 126 -7.74 11.22 3.64
N LEU A 127 -7.70 10.80 4.90
CA LEU A 127 -6.82 9.76 5.39
C LEU A 127 -7.65 8.58 5.90
N TYR A 128 -7.51 7.42 5.25
CA TYR A 128 -8.09 6.16 5.69
C TYR A 128 -7.04 5.39 6.49
N VAL A 129 -7.19 5.43 7.82
CA VAL A 129 -6.21 4.87 8.75
C VAL A 129 -6.70 3.52 9.25
N TYR A 130 -6.06 2.43 8.83
CA TYR A 130 -6.42 1.10 9.32
C TYR A 130 -5.73 0.80 10.65
N ARG A 131 -6.50 0.17 11.55
CA ARG A 131 -6.13 -0.13 12.94
C ARG A 131 -6.31 -1.61 13.21
N ARG A 132 -5.57 -2.10 14.22
CA ARG A 132 -5.67 -3.50 14.64
C ARG A 132 -6.86 -3.77 15.57
N ASN A 133 -7.34 -2.74 16.28
CA ASN A 133 -8.48 -2.86 17.20
C ASN A 133 -9.32 -1.58 17.10
N GLY A 134 -10.65 -1.71 17.20
CA GLY A 134 -11.56 -0.57 17.21
C GLY A 134 -12.91 -0.87 16.54
N GLU A 135 -13.74 0.15 16.37
CA GLU A 135 -15.00 0.09 15.63
C GLU A 135 -14.74 0.00 14.11
N ALA A 136 -15.75 -0.46 13.35
CA ALA A 136 -15.59 -0.82 11.94
C ALA A 136 -15.03 0.32 11.07
N VAL A 137 -15.75 1.43 11.00
CA VAL A 137 -15.30 2.67 10.37
C VAL A 137 -15.93 3.83 11.11
N TYR A 138 -15.14 4.78 11.55
CA TYR A 138 -15.69 6.03 12.08
C TYR A 138 -14.82 7.22 11.65
N LYS A 139 -15.49 8.36 11.50
CA LYS A 139 -14.83 9.62 11.20
C LYS A 139 -14.31 10.20 12.49
N ALA A 140 -13.02 10.50 12.58
CA ALA A 140 -12.47 11.20 13.72
C ALA A 140 -13.00 12.66 13.80
N GLU A 141 -12.83 13.31 14.93
CA GLU A 141 -13.23 14.72 15.12
C GLU A 141 -12.62 15.66 14.06
N ASP A 142 -11.44 15.32 13.56
CA ASP A 142 -10.83 15.91 12.38
C ASP A 142 -11.52 15.36 11.13
N ASN A 143 -12.36 16.19 10.50
CA ASN A 143 -13.30 15.83 9.42
C ASN A 143 -12.70 15.13 8.19
N LYS A 144 -11.39 14.87 8.13
CA LYS A 144 -10.70 14.20 7.02
C LYS A 144 -10.03 12.88 7.39
N VAL A 145 -10.12 12.45 8.64
CA VAL A 145 -9.53 11.20 9.11
C VAL A 145 -10.62 10.15 9.34
N TYR A 146 -10.54 9.03 8.62
CA TYR A 146 -11.42 7.88 8.73
C TYR A 146 -10.64 6.72 9.35
N LEU A 147 -11.05 6.29 10.53
CA LEU A 147 -10.47 5.15 11.21
C LEU A 147 -11.16 3.87 10.71
N VAL A 148 -10.39 2.94 10.19
CA VAL A 148 -10.89 1.74 9.52
C VAL A 148 -10.43 0.51 10.26
N ASN A 149 -11.37 -0.29 10.75
CA ASN A 149 -11.07 -1.55 11.45
C ASN A 149 -11.11 -2.72 10.46
N ALA A 150 -10.14 -2.78 9.56
CA ALA A 150 -10.00 -3.90 8.64
C ALA A 150 -9.57 -5.17 9.40
N PRO A 151 -10.00 -6.38 8.97
CA PRO A 151 -9.47 -7.63 9.47
C PRO A 151 -7.97 -7.69 9.23
N LEU A 152 -7.17 -7.53 10.28
CA LEU A 152 -5.72 -7.52 10.17
C LEU A 152 -5.11 -8.87 10.52
N LEU A 153 -4.21 -9.32 9.67
CA LEU A 153 -3.36 -10.47 9.93
C LEU A 153 -1.99 -10.00 10.41
N ASN A 154 -1.41 -10.70 11.39
CA ASN A 154 -0.04 -10.43 11.83
C ASN A 154 0.98 -11.00 10.83
N ILE A 155 0.91 -10.52 9.59
CA ILE A 155 1.80 -10.90 8.49
C ILE A 155 2.55 -9.66 8.02
N SER A 156 3.85 -9.82 7.77
CA SER A 156 4.67 -8.76 7.15
C SER A 156 5.46 -9.30 5.97
N SER A 157 5.82 -8.43 5.04
CA SER A 157 6.70 -8.79 3.93
C SER A 157 8.06 -9.33 4.41
N SER A 158 8.58 -8.83 5.54
CA SER A 158 9.81 -9.33 6.15
C SER A 158 9.65 -10.79 6.59
N TYR A 159 8.56 -11.09 7.29
CA TYR A 159 8.24 -12.46 7.67
C TYR A 159 8.16 -13.40 6.45
N VAL A 160 7.49 -12.97 5.37
CA VAL A 160 7.42 -13.76 4.13
C VAL A 160 8.82 -14.05 3.58
N ARG A 161 9.69 -13.04 3.50
CA ARG A 161 11.07 -13.22 3.01
C ARG A 161 11.90 -14.14 3.91
N GLU A 162 11.74 -14.05 5.22
CA GLU A 162 12.41 -14.94 6.18
C GLU A 162 11.98 -16.40 6.00
N GLN A 163 10.68 -16.65 5.76
CA GLN A 163 10.20 -18.00 5.49
C GLN A 163 10.83 -18.55 4.19
N ILE A 164 10.94 -17.75 3.12
CA ILE A 164 11.56 -18.18 1.87
C ILE A 164 13.03 -18.54 2.09
N LYS A 165 13.80 -17.68 2.76
CA LYS A 165 15.21 -17.93 3.08
C LYS A 165 15.42 -19.18 3.94
N ALA A 166 14.46 -19.48 4.81
CA ALA A 166 14.47 -20.69 5.64
C ALA A 166 13.98 -21.95 4.91
N GLY A 167 13.69 -21.87 3.59
CA GLY A 167 13.15 -22.98 2.82
C GLY A 167 11.74 -23.42 3.21
N LYS A 168 11.01 -22.59 3.95
CA LYS A 168 9.64 -22.88 4.40
C LYS A 168 8.61 -22.39 3.37
N SER A 169 7.45 -23.06 3.37
CA SER A 169 6.33 -22.67 2.50
C SER A 169 5.75 -21.32 2.90
N ILE A 170 5.52 -20.47 1.91
CA ILE A 170 4.78 -19.22 2.04
C ILE A 170 3.36 -19.29 1.45
N ARG A 171 2.92 -20.51 1.10
CA ARG A 171 1.54 -20.74 0.66
C ARG A 171 0.58 -20.24 1.74
N TYR A 172 -0.49 -19.59 1.35
CA TYR A 172 -1.45 -18.89 2.22
C TYR A 172 -0.97 -17.58 2.88
N LEU A 173 0.32 -17.22 2.76
CA LEU A 173 0.79 -15.88 3.11
C LEU A 173 0.67 -14.91 1.92
N VAL A 174 0.70 -15.46 0.72
CA VAL A 174 0.52 -14.76 -0.56
C VAL A 174 -0.53 -15.49 -1.39
N THR A 175 -1.03 -14.87 -2.46
CA THR A 175 -1.94 -15.56 -3.41
C THR A 175 -1.20 -16.63 -4.20
N ASP A 176 -1.92 -17.63 -4.73
CA ASP A 176 -1.30 -18.70 -5.54
C ASP A 176 -0.53 -18.17 -6.76
N PRO A 177 -1.02 -17.17 -7.54
CA PRO A 177 -0.22 -16.58 -8.62
C PRO A 177 1.11 -15.97 -8.12
N VAL A 178 1.08 -15.23 -7.01
CA VAL A 178 2.28 -14.65 -6.40
C VAL A 178 3.24 -15.72 -5.89
N TYR A 179 2.72 -16.76 -5.24
CA TYR A 179 3.51 -17.91 -4.79
C TYR A 179 4.25 -18.55 -5.96
N ASN A 180 3.51 -18.90 -7.03
CA ASN A 180 4.06 -19.57 -8.19
C ASN A 180 5.15 -18.72 -8.86
N GLU A 181 4.93 -17.42 -9.01
CA GLU A 181 5.91 -16.50 -9.60
C GLU A 181 7.17 -16.38 -8.74
N ILE A 182 7.04 -16.22 -7.42
CA ILE A 182 8.19 -16.18 -6.50
C ILE A 182 9.02 -17.45 -6.58
N MET A 183 8.37 -18.61 -6.60
CA MET A 183 9.07 -19.90 -6.66
C MET A 183 9.77 -20.12 -8.00
N LYS A 184 9.11 -19.79 -9.12
CA LYS A 184 9.62 -19.89 -10.48
C LYS A 184 10.82 -18.98 -10.71
N ALA A 185 10.71 -17.72 -10.31
CA ALA A 185 11.76 -16.72 -10.50
C ALA A 185 12.90 -16.79 -9.46
N GLY A 186 12.69 -17.53 -8.37
CA GLY A 186 13.68 -17.64 -7.28
C GLY A 186 13.85 -16.38 -6.47
N TYR A 187 12.83 -15.54 -6.36
CA TYR A 187 12.91 -14.28 -5.61
C TYR A 187 13.08 -14.53 -4.12
N TYR A 188 13.84 -13.65 -3.45
CA TYR A 188 14.06 -13.60 -1.99
C TYR A 188 14.82 -14.79 -1.39
N ARG A 189 15.50 -15.61 -2.18
CA ARG A 189 16.37 -16.71 -1.72
C ARG A 189 17.71 -16.20 -1.18
#